data_0bfee3869e2b7d989c3f46ac561c2114
#
_entry.id   0bfee3869e2b7d989c3f46ac561c2114
#
_cell.length_a   1.000
_cell.length_b   1.000
_cell.length_c   1.000
_cell.angle_alpha   90.00
_cell.angle_beta   90.00
_cell.angle_gamma   90.00
#
_symmetry.space_group_name_H-M   'P 1'
#
loop_
_entity.id
_entity.type
_entity.pdbx_description
1 polymer ?
#
loop_
_entity_poly.entity_id
_entity_poly.type
_entity_poly.pdbx_seq_one_letter_code
_entity_poly.pdbx_strand_id
1 'polypeptide(L)'
;MLYAFILSTLTLLAHDDKVTGILEADRVSFPGGKCQMYRLYLKDKDLDHTPFSVNRPSEFLSQRSIDRRKRQGIPVDLTDLPVAPAYEKQVAEAGIEIVGKSKWNNTLLIRIHKDKELRKLEGLEFITKRKKVFQAPDSVSQRMRSNVRNGLNEWSQGDGFYGAADAQLKSLNGKRLHESGYRGKGMMIAVFDGGFMNVDKIPA
;
A
#
# COMPACT_ATOMS: atom_id res chain seq x y z
N MET A 1 17.21 -25.00 -58.33
CA MET A 1 17.68 -25.22 -57.00
C MET A 1 17.32 -24.05 -56.13
N LEU A 2 16.02 -23.93 -55.78
CA LEU A 2 15.55 -22.83 -54.93
C LEU A 2 14.08 -23.12 -54.52
N TYR A 3 13.83 -24.05 -53.58
CA TYR A 3 12.54 -24.26 -52.94
C TYR A 3 12.71 -25.14 -51.72
N ALA A 4 13.24 -24.59 -50.64
CA ALA A 4 13.26 -25.26 -49.35
C ALA A 4 13.56 -24.29 -48.20
N PHE A 5 12.81 -23.17 -48.06
CA PHE A 5 13.00 -22.30 -46.89
C PHE A 5 11.77 -21.49 -46.53
N ILE A 6 10.56 -22.03 -46.65
CA ILE A 6 9.33 -21.36 -46.17
C ILE A 6 8.40 -22.40 -45.54
N LEU A 7 8.83 -23.15 -44.56
CA LEU A 7 7.90 -24.02 -43.81
C LEU A 7 8.27 -24.18 -42.32
N SER A 8 9.08 -23.32 -41.76
CA SER A 8 9.44 -23.45 -40.33
C SER A 8 8.98 -22.30 -39.42
N THR A 9 8.22 -21.34 -39.95
CA THR A 9 7.77 -20.18 -39.14
C THR A 9 6.30 -20.20 -38.77
N LEU A 10 5.54 -21.23 -39.11
CA LEU A 10 4.10 -21.25 -38.85
C LEU A 10 3.65 -22.14 -37.66
N THR A 11 4.60 -22.79 -36.99
CA THR A 11 4.28 -23.66 -35.84
C THR A 11 4.54 -23.01 -34.48
N LEU A 12 5.05 -21.77 -34.46
CA LEU A 12 5.33 -21.07 -33.18
C LEU A 12 4.20 -20.12 -32.74
N LEU A 13 3.19 -19.91 -33.57
CA LEU A 13 2.05 -19.02 -33.25
C LEU A 13 0.82 -19.76 -32.69
N ALA A 14 0.82 -21.09 -32.72
CA ALA A 14 -0.31 -21.88 -32.23
C ALA A 14 -0.21 -22.30 -30.74
N HIS A 15 0.84 -21.88 -30.05
CA HIS A 15 1.03 -22.25 -28.62
C HIS A 15 0.61 -21.16 -27.64
N ASP A 16 0.27 -19.97 -28.14
CA ASP A 16 -0.05 -18.82 -27.27
C ASP A 16 -1.56 -18.70 -27.00
N ASP A 17 -2.42 -19.21 -27.88
CA ASP A 17 -3.87 -19.05 -27.74
C ASP A 17 -4.50 -19.90 -26.62
N LYS A 18 -3.85 -20.98 -26.20
CA LYS A 18 -4.35 -21.78 -25.07
C LYS A 18 -4.02 -21.20 -23.71
N VAL A 19 -2.91 -20.50 -23.61
CA VAL A 19 -2.50 -19.85 -22.35
C VAL A 19 -3.31 -18.57 -22.12
N THR A 20 -3.59 -17.81 -23.18
CA THR A 20 -4.45 -16.62 -23.11
C THR A 20 -5.90 -16.97 -22.79
N GLY A 21 -6.44 -18.05 -23.36
CA GLY A 21 -7.82 -18.50 -23.08
C GLY A 21 -8.06 -18.93 -21.63
N ILE A 22 -7.09 -19.56 -21.00
CA ILE A 22 -7.18 -19.96 -19.58
C ILE A 22 -7.11 -18.74 -18.66
N LEU A 23 -6.31 -17.73 -19.03
CA LEU A 23 -6.19 -16.48 -18.28
C LEU A 23 -7.44 -15.60 -18.40
N GLU A 24 -8.18 -15.70 -19.48
CA GLU A 24 -9.40 -14.92 -19.70
C GLU A 24 -10.59 -15.48 -18.92
N ALA A 25 -10.69 -16.80 -18.77
CA ALA A 25 -11.72 -17.47 -17.98
C ALA A 25 -11.63 -17.18 -16.47
N ASP A 26 -10.45 -16.81 -15.97
CA ASP A 26 -10.21 -16.45 -14.56
C ASP A 26 -10.34 -14.95 -14.26
N ARG A 27 -10.83 -14.14 -15.21
CA ARG A 27 -11.00 -12.71 -15.00
C ARG A 27 -12.35 -12.41 -14.38
N VAL A 28 -12.32 -11.68 -13.30
CA VAL A 28 -13.50 -11.17 -12.61
C VAL A 28 -13.52 -9.64 -12.61
N SER A 29 -14.70 -9.06 -12.50
CA SER A 29 -14.83 -7.61 -12.33
C SER A 29 -14.02 -7.12 -11.15
N PHE A 30 -13.42 -5.95 -11.27
CA PHE A 30 -12.69 -5.35 -10.17
C PHE A 30 -13.60 -5.19 -8.94
N PRO A 31 -13.19 -5.66 -7.74
CA PRO A 31 -13.98 -5.50 -6.53
C PRO A 31 -14.29 -4.02 -6.26
N GLY A 32 -15.58 -3.68 -6.10
CA GLY A 32 -16.02 -2.28 -5.97
C GLY A 32 -16.32 -1.57 -7.29
N GLY A 33 -16.20 -2.26 -8.43
CA GLY A 33 -16.56 -1.74 -9.75
C GLY A 33 -15.57 -0.72 -10.31
N LYS A 34 -15.94 -0.09 -11.43
CA LYS A 34 -15.10 0.94 -12.07
C LYS A 34 -14.98 2.16 -11.17
N CYS A 35 -13.76 2.48 -10.79
CA CYS A 35 -13.47 3.67 -10.02
C CYS A 35 -12.11 4.26 -10.38
N GLN A 36 -11.93 5.52 -10.04
CA GLN A 36 -10.65 6.21 -10.13
C GLN A 36 -10.33 6.80 -8.76
N MET A 37 -9.06 6.83 -8.41
CA MET A 37 -8.62 7.51 -7.20
C MET A 37 -7.76 8.70 -7.54
N TYR A 38 -8.05 9.81 -6.90
CA TYR A 38 -7.29 11.05 -7.03
C TYR A 38 -6.73 11.45 -5.69
N ARG A 39 -5.49 11.95 -5.73
CA ARG A 39 -4.88 12.63 -4.60
C ARG A 39 -5.08 14.13 -4.77
N LEU A 40 -5.73 14.73 -3.78
CA LEU A 40 -5.91 16.17 -3.67
C LEU A 40 -4.79 16.72 -2.78
N TYR A 41 -4.05 17.70 -3.26
CA TYR A 41 -3.05 18.44 -2.49
C TYR A 41 -3.69 19.71 -1.95
N LEU A 42 -3.56 19.91 -0.65
CA LEU A 42 -4.18 21.02 0.04
C LEU A 42 -3.15 22.12 0.29
N LYS A 43 -3.60 23.36 0.28
CA LYS A 43 -2.71 24.54 0.39
C LYS A 43 -2.00 24.62 1.75
N ASP A 44 -2.73 24.34 2.82
CA ASP A 44 -2.25 24.50 4.20
C ASP A 44 -3.01 23.59 5.18
N LYS A 45 -2.84 23.81 6.47
CA LYS A 45 -3.52 23.11 7.57
C LYS A 45 -4.69 23.90 8.16
N ASP A 46 -5.06 25.02 7.54
CA ASP A 46 -6.11 25.91 8.03
C ASP A 46 -5.94 26.25 9.53
N LEU A 47 -4.78 26.85 9.83
CA LEU A 47 -4.37 27.07 11.22
C LEU A 47 -5.34 27.98 11.99
N ASP A 48 -6.11 28.79 11.28
CA ASP A 48 -7.08 29.71 11.88
C ASP A 48 -8.35 28.99 12.37
N HIS A 49 -8.69 27.85 11.77
CA HIS A 49 -9.93 27.11 12.07
C HIS A 49 -9.70 25.67 12.55
N THR A 50 -8.44 25.20 12.57
CA THR A 50 -8.15 23.87 13.09
C THR A 50 -8.28 23.83 14.61
N PRO A 51 -8.92 22.79 15.19
CA PRO A 51 -8.98 22.63 16.64
C PRO A 51 -7.65 22.18 17.26
N PHE A 52 -6.68 21.77 16.43
CA PHE A 52 -5.43 21.17 16.87
C PHE A 52 -4.32 22.19 17.01
N SER A 53 -3.45 22.00 18.01
CA SER A 53 -2.27 22.82 18.23
C SER A 53 -1.04 21.96 18.47
N VAL A 54 0.12 22.37 17.91
CA VAL A 54 1.40 21.71 18.18
C VAL A 54 1.76 21.67 19.66
N ASN A 55 1.22 22.61 20.44
CA ASN A 55 1.42 22.68 21.89
C ASN A 55 0.58 21.65 22.66
N ARG A 56 -0.37 20.99 22.00
CA ARG A 56 -1.24 19.97 22.58
C ARG A 56 -1.18 18.66 21.76
N PRO A 57 0.01 18.07 21.64
CA PRO A 57 0.22 16.91 20.74
C PRO A 57 -0.59 15.67 21.12
N SER A 58 -1.02 15.52 22.36
CA SER A 58 -1.85 14.40 22.82
C SER A 58 -3.24 14.36 22.16
N GLU A 59 -3.69 15.46 21.56
CA GLU A 59 -4.98 15.50 20.87
C GLU A 59 -4.95 14.81 19.49
N PHE A 60 -3.77 14.62 18.90
CA PHE A 60 -3.63 14.05 17.55
C PHE A 60 -2.47 13.06 17.41
N LEU A 61 -1.62 12.90 18.42
CA LEU A 61 -0.57 11.88 18.46
C LEU A 61 -0.83 10.91 19.60
N SER A 62 -0.53 9.63 19.37
CA SER A 62 -0.53 8.65 20.46
C SER A 62 0.57 8.94 21.47
N GLN A 63 0.37 8.58 22.75
CA GLN A 63 1.38 8.71 23.79
C GLN A 63 2.70 8.05 23.38
N ARG A 64 2.63 6.87 22.75
CA ARG A 64 3.81 6.17 22.23
C ARG A 64 4.59 7.00 21.19
N SER A 65 3.90 7.71 20.30
CA SER A 65 4.55 8.61 19.33
C SER A 65 5.23 9.79 20.01
N ILE A 66 4.59 10.35 21.03
CA ILE A 66 5.14 11.46 21.82
C ILE A 66 6.39 11.00 22.55
N ASP A 67 6.34 9.86 23.22
CA ASP A 67 7.48 9.33 23.99
C ASP A 67 8.66 8.95 23.09
N ARG A 68 8.37 8.38 21.91
CA ARG A 68 9.40 8.11 20.89
C ARG A 68 10.10 9.39 20.46
N ARG A 69 9.33 10.44 20.12
CA ARG A 69 9.87 11.75 19.70
C ARG A 69 10.74 12.36 20.80
N LYS A 70 10.28 12.36 22.03
CA LYS A 70 11.05 12.82 23.19
C LYS A 70 12.40 12.10 23.30
N ARG A 71 12.40 10.76 23.20
CA ARG A 71 13.64 9.98 23.26
C ARG A 71 14.60 10.24 22.11
N GLN A 72 14.08 10.60 20.93
CA GLN A 72 14.86 10.85 19.73
C GLN A 72 15.17 12.33 19.51
N GLY A 73 14.74 13.22 20.41
CA GLY A 73 14.91 14.66 20.23
C GLY A 73 14.18 15.26 19.04
N ILE A 74 13.08 14.63 18.57
CA ILE A 74 12.31 15.07 17.42
C ILE A 74 11.16 15.96 17.92
N PRO A 75 11.13 17.27 17.57
CA PRO A 75 10.05 18.16 17.97
C PRO A 75 8.74 17.77 17.24
N VAL A 76 7.63 18.16 17.83
CA VAL A 76 6.33 18.17 17.14
C VAL A 76 6.21 19.48 16.39
N ASP A 77 5.85 19.40 15.10
CA ASP A 77 5.75 20.57 14.23
C ASP A 77 4.42 20.61 13.46
N LEU A 78 4.26 21.62 12.60
CA LEU A 78 3.03 21.80 11.81
C LEU A 78 2.73 20.65 10.87
N THR A 79 3.73 19.89 10.43
CA THR A 79 3.51 18.73 9.55
C THR A 79 2.84 17.57 10.26
N ASP A 80 2.94 17.54 11.58
CA ASP A 80 2.29 16.52 12.42
C ASP A 80 0.79 16.75 12.61
N LEU A 81 0.34 17.99 12.45
CA LEU A 81 -1.08 18.29 12.54
C LEU A 81 -1.90 17.47 11.54
N PRO A 82 -3.10 17.03 11.90
CA PRO A 82 -4.03 16.40 10.97
C PRO A 82 -4.28 17.28 9.75
N VAL A 83 -4.85 16.69 8.71
CA VAL A 83 -5.47 17.45 7.62
C VAL A 83 -6.59 18.30 8.23
N ALA A 84 -6.75 19.54 7.74
CA ALA A 84 -7.75 20.47 8.24
C ALA A 84 -9.17 19.85 8.20
N PRO A 85 -9.86 19.70 9.33
CA PRO A 85 -11.20 19.12 9.36
C PRO A 85 -12.22 19.88 8.52
N ALA A 86 -12.07 21.20 8.41
CA ALA A 86 -12.92 22.04 7.58
C ALA A 86 -12.81 21.66 6.09
N TYR A 87 -11.60 21.36 5.61
CA TYR A 87 -11.39 20.92 4.22
C TYR A 87 -11.95 19.53 3.97
N GLU A 88 -11.76 18.59 4.92
CA GLU A 88 -12.36 17.26 4.83
C GLU A 88 -13.89 17.37 4.74
N LYS A 89 -14.50 18.20 5.59
CA LYS A 89 -15.94 18.43 5.62
C LYS A 89 -16.45 18.97 4.28
N GLN A 90 -15.82 20.00 3.73
CA GLN A 90 -16.22 20.58 2.44
C GLN A 90 -16.15 19.59 1.29
N VAL A 91 -15.09 18.75 1.23
CA VAL A 91 -14.98 17.69 0.23
C VAL A 91 -16.09 16.64 0.41
N ALA A 92 -16.40 16.25 1.63
CA ALA A 92 -17.48 15.31 1.92
C ALA A 92 -18.87 15.90 1.58
N GLU A 93 -19.12 17.15 1.92
CA GLU A 93 -20.35 17.88 1.58
C GLU A 93 -20.56 18.05 0.09
N ALA A 94 -19.48 18.13 -0.69
CA ALA A 94 -19.53 18.05 -2.16
C ALA A 94 -19.98 16.65 -2.66
N GLY A 95 -20.20 15.69 -1.77
CA GLY A 95 -20.59 14.33 -2.11
C GLY A 95 -19.47 13.51 -2.74
N ILE A 96 -18.23 13.74 -2.30
CA ILE A 96 -17.04 13.00 -2.74
C ILE A 96 -16.57 12.09 -1.60
N GLU A 97 -16.36 10.82 -1.93
CA GLU A 97 -15.85 9.84 -0.96
C GLU A 97 -14.36 10.05 -0.69
N ILE A 98 -14.02 10.30 0.58
CA ILE A 98 -12.65 10.34 1.06
C ILE A 98 -12.26 8.95 1.53
N VAL A 99 -11.29 8.31 0.88
CA VAL A 99 -10.82 6.95 1.19
C VAL A 99 -9.51 6.92 1.97
N GLY A 100 -8.83 8.06 2.08
CA GLY A 100 -7.61 8.15 2.85
C GLY A 100 -7.11 9.57 2.98
N LYS A 101 -6.21 9.77 3.94
CA LYS A 101 -5.59 11.07 4.19
C LYS A 101 -4.14 10.93 4.65
N SER A 102 -3.33 11.90 4.31
CA SER A 102 -1.93 11.96 4.71
C SER A 102 -1.64 13.32 5.32
N LYS A 103 -1.37 13.32 6.63
CA LYS A 103 -1.05 14.56 7.36
C LYS A 103 0.28 15.17 6.92
N TRP A 104 1.31 14.36 6.69
CA TRP A 104 2.64 14.87 6.33
C TRP A 104 2.70 15.44 4.91
N ASN A 105 1.99 14.80 3.96
CA ASN A 105 1.90 15.32 2.60
C ASN A 105 0.78 16.35 2.42
N ASN A 106 -0.01 16.58 3.44
CA ASN A 106 -1.21 17.43 3.44
C ASN A 106 -2.13 17.11 2.26
N THR A 107 -2.55 15.85 2.17
CA THR A 107 -3.36 15.36 1.03
C THR A 107 -4.56 14.54 1.48
N LEU A 108 -5.61 14.59 0.67
CA LEU A 108 -6.74 13.67 0.73
C LEU A 108 -6.68 12.72 -0.46
N LEU A 109 -7.00 11.45 -0.24
CA LEU A 109 -7.24 10.47 -1.28
C LEU A 109 -8.75 10.29 -1.43
N ILE A 110 -9.25 10.56 -2.63
CA ILE A 110 -10.68 10.45 -2.95
C ILE A 110 -10.93 9.34 -3.95
N ARG A 111 -12.13 8.77 -3.89
CA ARG A 111 -12.65 7.84 -4.90
C ARG A 111 -13.76 8.51 -5.69
N ILE A 112 -13.73 8.35 -7.00
CA ILE A 112 -14.80 8.78 -7.91
C ILE A 112 -15.16 7.63 -8.86
N HIS A 113 -16.41 7.60 -9.29
CA HIS A 113 -16.92 6.61 -10.23
C HIS A 113 -17.15 7.21 -11.63
N LYS A 114 -17.29 8.51 -11.71
CA LYS A 114 -17.54 9.25 -12.97
C LYS A 114 -16.71 10.51 -12.99
N ASP A 115 -16.07 10.81 -14.10
CA ASP A 115 -15.22 12.01 -14.26
C ASP A 115 -15.94 13.32 -13.95
N LYS A 116 -17.25 13.39 -14.19
CA LYS A 116 -18.06 14.56 -13.84
C LYS A 116 -18.06 14.90 -12.33
N GLU A 117 -17.74 13.94 -11.47
CA GLU A 117 -17.70 14.17 -10.03
C GLU A 117 -16.54 15.10 -9.63
N LEU A 118 -15.46 15.14 -10.43
CA LEU A 118 -14.36 16.09 -10.21
C LEU A 118 -14.79 17.55 -10.32
N ARG A 119 -15.85 17.85 -11.07
CA ARG A 119 -16.38 19.21 -11.18
C ARG A 119 -16.95 19.72 -9.87
N LYS A 120 -17.42 18.84 -9.01
CA LYS A 120 -17.90 19.20 -7.67
C LYS A 120 -16.83 19.80 -6.77
N LEU A 121 -15.55 19.60 -7.11
CA LEU A 121 -14.40 20.16 -6.43
C LEU A 121 -13.95 21.50 -7.02
N GLU A 122 -14.62 21.97 -8.07
CA GLU A 122 -14.40 23.30 -8.64
C GLU A 122 -14.90 24.36 -7.66
N GLY A 123 -14.10 25.39 -7.42
CA GLY A 123 -14.41 26.40 -6.40
C GLY A 123 -13.87 26.11 -4.99
N LEU A 124 -13.34 24.92 -4.72
CA LEU A 124 -12.64 24.64 -3.46
C LEU A 124 -11.17 25.13 -3.56
N GLU A 125 -10.95 26.41 -3.27
CA GLU A 125 -9.67 27.11 -3.46
C GLU A 125 -8.51 26.53 -2.66
N PHE A 126 -8.80 25.77 -1.61
CA PHE A 126 -7.77 25.09 -0.82
C PHE A 126 -7.18 23.85 -1.54
N ILE A 127 -7.75 23.43 -2.67
CA ILE A 127 -7.20 22.33 -3.48
C ILE A 127 -6.24 22.90 -4.51
N THR A 128 -4.95 22.77 -4.27
CA THR A 128 -3.91 23.33 -5.13
C THR A 128 -3.58 22.44 -6.34
N LYS A 129 -3.76 21.11 -6.19
CA LYS A 129 -3.43 20.14 -7.24
C LYS A 129 -4.29 18.89 -7.09
N ARG A 130 -4.67 18.31 -8.23
CA ARG A 130 -5.32 17.00 -8.33
C ARG A 130 -4.45 16.07 -9.16
N LYS A 131 -4.17 14.86 -8.66
CA LYS A 131 -3.38 13.85 -9.37
C LYS A 131 -4.12 12.53 -9.35
N LYS A 132 -4.42 11.99 -10.53
CA LYS A 132 -4.90 10.60 -10.64
C LYS A 132 -3.79 9.67 -10.19
N VAL A 133 -4.08 8.79 -9.23
CA VAL A 133 -3.11 7.83 -8.66
C VAL A 133 -3.49 6.39 -8.94
N PHE A 134 -4.76 6.14 -9.27
CA PHE A 134 -5.25 4.81 -9.59
C PHE A 134 -6.45 4.88 -10.51
N GLN A 135 -6.57 3.88 -11.38
CA GLN A 135 -7.76 3.60 -12.16
C GLN A 135 -8.03 2.09 -12.07
N ALA A 136 -9.24 1.74 -11.66
CA ALA A 136 -9.65 0.34 -11.61
C ALA A 136 -9.60 -0.26 -13.02
N PRO A 137 -8.95 -1.42 -13.21
CA PRO A 137 -9.03 -2.15 -14.47
C PRO A 137 -10.46 -2.67 -14.67
N ASP A 138 -10.84 -2.94 -15.90
CA ASP A 138 -12.17 -3.51 -16.23
C ASP A 138 -12.35 -4.89 -15.61
N SER A 139 -11.27 -5.66 -15.53
CA SER A 139 -11.25 -6.97 -14.89
C SER A 139 -9.88 -7.25 -14.24
N VAL A 140 -9.86 -8.13 -13.28
CA VAL A 140 -8.66 -8.63 -12.62
C VAL A 140 -8.58 -10.14 -12.74
N SER A 141 -7.37 -10.69 -12.83
CA SER A 141 -7.18 -12.12 -12.74
C SER A 141 -7.61 -12.59 -11.35
N GLN A 142 -8.50 -13.53 -11.30
CA GLN A 142 -8.75 -14.29 -10.09
C GLN A 142 -7.49 -15.15 -9.89
N ARG A 143 -6.58 -14.71 -9.03
CA ARG A 143 -5.44 -15.55 -8.65
C ARG A 143 -6.03 -16.83 -8.08
N MET A 144 -5.97 -17.92 -8.85
CA MET A 144 -6.14 -19.24 -8.26
C MET A 144 -5.18 -19.26 -7.08
N ARG A 145 -5.73 -19.51 -5.90
CA ARG A 145 -4.93 -19.91 -4.74
C ARG A 145 -4.33 -21.25 -5.13
N SER A 146 -3.27 -21.22 -5.94
CA SER A 146 -2.51 -22.41 -6.24
C SER A 146 -2.15 -23.00 -4.89
N ASN A 147 -2.54 -24.23 -4.69
CA ASN A 147 -2.11 -25.02 -3.57
C ASN A 147 -0.58 -25.10 -3.64
N VAL A 148 0.10 -24.11 -3.08
CA VAL A 148 1.54 -24.16 -2.81
C VAL A 148 1.77 -25.16 -1.67
N ARG A 149 1.25 -26.37 -1.86
CA ARG A 149 1.45 -27.47 -0.92
C ARG A 149 2.70 -28.29 -1.21
N ASN A 150 3.30 -28.14 -2.38
CA ASN A 150 4.40 -29.01 -2.81
C ASN A 150 5.80 -28.38 -2.73
N GLY A 151 5.94 -27.14 -2.25
CA GLY A 151 7.24 -26.49 -2.15
C GLY A 151 7.79 -26.35 -0.72
N LEU A 152 7.04 -26.79 0.30
CA LEU A 152 7.47 -26.59 1.71
C LEU A 152 8.33 -27.73 2.27
N ASN A 153 8.60 -28.78 1.48
CA ASN A 153 9.31 -29.96 1.98
C ASN A 153 10.85 -29.88 1.87
N GLU A 154 11.41 -28.79 1.33
CA GLU A 154 12.87 -28.62 1.20
C GLU A 154 13.45 -27.46 1.99
N TRP A 155 12.72 -26.93 2.94
CA TRP A 155 13.32 -25.99 3.88
C TRP A 155 14.17 -26.79 4.84
N SER A 156 15.49 -26.76 4.64
CA SER A 156 16.43 -27.34 5.59
C SER A 156 16.09 -26.80 6.99
N GLN A 157 15.78 -27.69 7.91
CA GLN A 157 15.65 -27.33 9.32
C GLN A 157 17.01 -26.80 9.75
N GLY A 158 17.15 -25.49 9.85
CA GLY A 158 18.32 -24.87 10.44
C GLY A 158 18.36 -25.22 11.90
N ASP A 159 19.46 -25.81 12.36
CA ASP A 159 19.68 -26.09 13.75
C ASP A 159 19.82 -24.78 14.53
N GLY A 160 18.90 -24.52 15.44
CA GLY A 160 19.02 -23.42 16.39
C GLY A 160 17.88 -22.40 16.35
N PHE A 161 18.06 -21.34 17.13
CA PHE A 161 17.08 -20.27 17.38
C PHE A 161 16.52 -19.59 16.09
N TYR A 162 17.28 -19.57 15.01
CA TYR A 162 16.88 -18.91 13.76
C TYR A 162 16.26 -19.87 12.73
N GLY A 163 16.27 -21.18 12.98
CA GLY A 163 15.67 -22.15 12.07
C GLY A 163 16.09 -21.94 10.59
N ALA A 164 15.13 -22.02 9.69
CA ALA A 164 15.35 -21.82 8.25
C ALA A 164 15.86 -20.42 7.87
N ALA A 165 15.72 -19.42 8.76
CA ALA A 165 16.20 -18.06 8.50
C ALA A 165 17.69 -17.85 8.82
N ASP A 166 18.39 -18.88 9.34
CA ASP A 166 19.78 -18.76 9.78
C ASP A 166 20.74 -18.28 8.67
N ALA A 167 20.60 -18.83 7.48
CA ALA A 167 21.43 -18.43 6.35
C ALA A 167 21.20 -16.97 5.92
N GLN A 168 19.96 -16.51 5.93
CA GLN A 168 19.59 -15.15 5.62
C GLN A 168 20.12 -14.16 6.65
N LEU A 169 19.97 -14.49 7.93
CA LEU A 169 20.52 -13.68 9.03
C LEU A 169 22.04 -13.61 9.02
N LYS A 170 22.70 -14.70 8.70
CA LYS A 170 24.18 -14.73 8.52
C LYS A 170 24.64 -13.83 7.39
N SER A 171 23.95 -13.85 6.25
CA SER A 171 24.31 -13.01 5.09
C SER A 171 24.22 -11.51 5.37
N LEU A 172 23.35 -11.12 6.32
CA LEU A 172 23.16 -9.74 6.76
C LEU A 172 23.92 -9.37 8.03
N ASN A 173 24.78 -10.29 8.56
CA ASN A 173 25.42 -10.13 9.88
C ASN A 173 24.43 -9.92 11.03
N GLY A 174 23.18 -10.34 10.89
CA GLY A 174 22.12 -10.12 11.85
C GLY A 174 22.38 -10.81 13.21
N LYS A 175 23.09 -11.93 13.21
CA LYS A 175 23.51 -12.63 14.42
C LYS A 175 24.38 -11.75 15.33
N ARG A 176 25.39 -11.08 14.78
CA ARG A 176 26.26 -10.16 15.55
C ARG A 176 25.46 -9.04 16.19
N LEU A 177 24.45 -8.52 15.47
CA LEU A 177 23.56 -7.50 16.01
C LEU A 177 22.78 -8.02 17.23
N HIS A 178 22.22 -9.24 17.12
CA HIS A 178 21.49 -9.87 18.22
C HIS A 178 22.39 -10.23 19.40
N GLU A 179 23.61 -10.71 19.16
CA GLU A 179 24.62 -10.99 20.18
C GLU A 179 25.03 -9.72 20.93
N SER A 180 25.08 -8.59 20.23
CA SER A 180 25.31 -7.26 20.80
C SER A 180 24.09 -6.71 21.57
N GLY A 181 23.02 -7.48 21.72
CA GLY A 181 21.83 -7.11 22.50
C GLY A 181 20.75 -6.35 21.72
N TYR A 182 20.96 -6.03 20.44
CA TYR A 182 19.97 -5.34 19.62
C TYR A 182 18.95 -6.33 19.04
N ARG A 183 17.86 -6.56 19.77
CA ARG A 183 16.80 -7.53 19.43
C ARG A 183 15.44 -6.88 19.19
N GLY A 184 15.41 -5.58 18.93
CA GLY A 184 14.17 -4.85 18.66
C GLY A 184 13.22 -4.73 19.87
N LYS A 185 13.68 -4.94 21.10
CA LYS A 185 12.83 -4.82 22.29
C LYS A 185 12.17 -3.43 22.35
N GLY A 186 10.85 -3.40 22.43
CA GLY A 186 10.07 -2.15 22.45
C GLY A 186 9.88 -1.49 21.09
N MET A 187 10.41 -2.07 20.00
CA MET A 187 10.14 -1.61 18.64
C MET A 187 8.86 -2.26 18.11
N MET A 188 8.14 -1.54 17.25
CA MET A 188 6.99 -2.05 16.52
C MET A 188 7.33 -2.03 15.02
N ILE A 189 7.14 -3.16 14.37
CA ILE A 189 7.36 -3.33 12.93
C ILE A 189 6.00 -3.64 12.32
N ALA A 190 5.60 -2.86 11.31
CA ALA A 190 4.44 -3.16 10.50
C ALA A 190 4.90 -3.81 9.20
N VAL A 191 4.38 -4.99 8.91
CA VAL A 191 4.64 -5.70 7.66
C VAL A 191 3.39 -5.59 6.80
N PHE A 192 3.56 -5.11 5.57
CA PHE A 192 2.50 -4.99 4.59
C PHE A 192 2.78 -5.95 3.45
N ASP A 193 1.88 -6.90 3.24
CA ASP A 193 1.99 -7.91 2.19
C ASP A 193 0.64 -8.06 1.47
N GLY A 194 0.66 -8.66 0.28
CA GLY A 194 -0.53 -9.00 -0.50
C GLY A 194 -1.35 -10.17 0.09
N GLY A 195 -0.87 -10.83 1.14
CA GLY A 195 -1.57 -11.88 1.87
C GLY A 195 -0.70 -12.60 2.89
N PHE A 196 -1.25 -12.78 4.07
CA PHE A 196 -0.68 -13.56 5.18
C PHE A 196 -1.50 -14.84 5.37
N MET A 197 -1.39 -15.78 4.43
CA MET A 197 -2.19 -16.99 4.46
C MET A 197 -1.80 -17.87 5.65
N ASN A 198 -2.79 -18.18 6.51
CA ASN A 198 -2.64 -19.04 7.69
C ASN A 198 -1.64 -18.52 8.76
N VAL A 199 -1.29 -17.22 8.77
CA VAL A 199 -0.40 -16.66 9.79
C VAL A 199 -0.92 -16.88 11.21
N ASP A 200 -2.24 -16.93 11.37
CA ASP A 200 -2.96 -17.22 12.64
C ASP A 200 -2.94 -18.70 13.04
N LYS A 201 -2.48 -19.59 12.14
CA LYS A 201 -2.49 -21.06 12.34
C LYS A 201 -1.09 -21.66 12.39
N ILE A 202 -0.08 -20.88 12.04
CA ILE A 202 1.32 -21.33 12.08
C ILE A 202 1.86 -21.03 13.48
N PRO A 203 2.22 -22.05 14.27
CA PRO A 203 2.83 -21.82 15.58
C PRO A 203 4.16 -21.08 15.40
N ALA A 204 4.41 -20.11 16.28
CA ALA A 204 5.64 -19.34 16.30
C ALA A 204 6.84 -20.16 16.82
#